data_7f0c950550e03a80e4d44e4ad5ed1cee
#
_entry.id   7f0c950550e03a80e4d44e4ad5ed1cee
#
_cell.length_a   1.000
_cell.length_b   1.000
_cell.length_c   1.000
_cell.angle_alpha   90.00
_cell.angle_beta   90.00
_cell.angle_gamma   90.00
#
_symmetry.space_group_name_H-M   'P 1'
#
loop_
_entity.id
_entity.type
_entity.pdbx_description
1 polymer ?
#
loop_
_entity_poly.entity_id
_entity_poly.type
_entity_poly.pdbx_seq_one_letter_code
_entity_poly.pdbx_strand_id
1 'polypeptide(L)'
;QKSKKEKIEKVNLYKKDIAKYRLWLEQGCRCIYTGKLINITALFDDNQVDFEHTIPRSISFDNSLANLTVCDAHFNRTVKKNQIPAQLQNYDEILGRIQPWIKKVETLNNNIEYWKAQSKRAQDKTRKDYCIRQRHLWELELDYWQKKVKAFTTKEVTSGFRNSQLNDTRIITKYAYHYLKTVFNKVEVQNGRYTADFRKMLGIQSIDEKKNRDKHSHHAIDATVLTMIPVAAKRDRMLELF
;
A
#
# COMPACT_ATOMS: atom_id res chain seq x y z
N GLN A 1 -38.02 17.20 -2.22
CA GLN A 1 -37.12 16.52 -1.26
C GLN A 1 -36.70 15.12 -1.71
N LYS A 2 -37.59 14.30 -2.34
CA LYS A 2 -37.25 12.98 -2.93
C LYS A 2 -36.15 13.08 -3.99
N SER A 3 -36.19 14.06 -4.88
CA SER A 3 -35.23 14.20 -5.99
C SER A 3 -33.77 14.52 -5.49
N LYS A 4 -33.67 15.20 -4.34
CA LYS A 4 -32.36 15.56 -3.77
C LYS A 4 -31.71 14.37 -3.03
N LYS A 5 -32.50 13.54 -2.37
CA LYS A 5 -32.04 12.29 -1.74
C LYS A 5 -31.62 11.25 -2.78
N GLU A 6 -32.38 11.07 -3.85
CA GLU A 6 -32.01 10.19 -4.96
C GLU A 6 -30.73 10.63 -5.69
N LYS A 7 -30.51 11.96 -5.83
CA LYS A 7 -29.26 12.49 -6.40
C LYS A 7 -28.06 12.23 -5.48
N ILE A 8 -28.22 12.31 -4.15
CA ILE A 8 -27.15 12.08 -3.19
C ILE A 8 -26.80 10.57 -3.13
N GLU A 9 -27.79 9.70 -3.16
CA GLU A 9 -27.57 8.24 -3.23
C GLU A 9 -26.89 7.83 -4.53
N LYS A 10 -27.28 8.37 -5.67
CA LYS A 10 -26.59 8.18 -6.96
C LYS A 10 -25.13 8.64 -6.91
N VAL A 11 -24.79 9.75 -6.27
CA VAL A 11 -23.41 10.25 -6.15
C VAL A 11 -22.53 9.37 -5.25
N ASN A 12 -23.09 8.74 -4.21
CA ASN A 12 -22.35 7.82 -3.36
C ASN A 12 -22.13 6.43 -4.00
N LEU A 13 -23.08 5.96 -4.80
CA LEU A 13 -22.92 4.78 -5.65
C LEU A 13 -21.81 4.98 -6.67
N TYR A 14 -21.71 6.12 -7.30
CA TYR A 14 -20.73 6.45 -8.34
C TYR A 14 -19.26 6.20 -7.94
N LYS A 15 -18.85 6.46 -6.72
CA LYS A 15 -17.44 6.26 -6.30
C LYS A 15 -17.04 4.78 -6.26
N LYS A 16 -17.92 3.94 -5.72
CA LYS A 16 -17.69 2.47 -5.65
C LYS A 16 -17.74 1.87 -7.05
N ASP A 17 -18.68 2.32 -7.88
CA ASP A 17 -18.86 1.83 -9.23
C ASP A 17 -17.73 2.24 -10.17
N ILE A 18 -17.23 3.46 -10.05
CA ILE A 18 -16.04 3.92 -10.78
C ILE A 18 -14.81 3.05 -10.43
N ALA A 19 -14.62 2.72 -9.15
CA ALA A 19 -13.52 1.86 -8.73
C ALA A 19 -13.67 0.44 -9.29
N LYS A 20 -14.88 -0.17 -9.23
CA LYS A 20 -15.17 -1.48 -9.85
C LYS A 20 -14.91 -1.46 -11.36
N TYR A 21 -15.41 -0.43 -12.04
CA TYR A 21 -15.25 -0.27 -13.48
C TYR A 21 -13.79 -0.15 -13.89
N ARG A 22 -13.02 0.67 -13.16
CA ARG A 22 -11.58 0.83 -13.37
C ARG A 22 -10.83 -0.50 -13.23
N LEU A 23 -11.04 -1.23 -12.13
CA LEU A 23 -10.41 -2.52 -11.88
C LEU A 23 -10.79 -3.54 -12.96
N TRP A 24 -12.04 -3.56 -13.38
CA TRP A 24 -12.53 -4.43 -14.46
C TRP A 24 -11.84 -4.16 -15.79
N LEU A 25 -11.64 -2.89 -16.17
CA LEU A 25 -10.88 -2.51 -17.37
C LEU A 25 -9.40 -2.93 -17.25
N GLU A 26 -8.78 -2.71 -16.09
CA GLU A 26 -7.39 -3.11 -15.82
C GLU A 26 -7.18 -4.62 -15.97
N GLN A 27 -8.22 -5.42 -15.75
CA GLN A 27 -8.23 -6.88 -15.85
C GLN A 27 -8.61 -7.39 -17.25
N GLY A 28 -8.82 -6.50 -18.24
CA GLY A 28 -9.31 -6.88 -19.57
C GLY A 28 -10.69 -7.51 -19.51
N CYS A 29 -11.59 -6.97 -18.68
CA CYS A 29 -12.97 -7.40 -18.49
C CYS A 29 -13.12 -8.86 -18.03
N ARG A 30 -12.09 -9.43 -17.37
CA ARG A 30 -12.07 -10.82 -16.91
C ARG A 30 -11.72 -10.92 -15.44
N CYS A 31 -12.20 -11.97 -14.79
CA CYS A 31 -11.71 -12.35 -13.48
C CYS A 31 -10.29 -12.92 -13.61
N ILE A 32 -9.31 -12.32 -12.92
CA ILE A 32 -7.92 -12.78 -12.97
C ILE A 32 -7.78 -14.21 -12.43
N TYR A 33 -8.56 -14.56 -11.43
CA TYR A 33 -8.47 -15.87 -10.78
C TYR A 33 -9.07 -16.99 -11.62
N THR A 34 -10.25 -16.78 -12.21
CA THR A 34 -10.97 -17.83 -12.97
C THR A 34 -10.78 -17.73 -14.49
N GLY A 35 -10.33 -16.58 -15.00
CA GLY A 35 -10.27 -16.28 -16.43
C GLY A 35 -11.62 -16.00 -17.08
N LYS A 36 -12.74 -16.18 -16.36
CA LYS A 36 -14.09 -15.94 -16.89
C LYS A 36 -14.29 -14.47 -17.27
N LEU A 37 -14.99 -14.25 -18.37
CA LEU A 37 -15.43 -12.92 -18.77
C LEU A 37 -16.46 -12.38 -17.75
N ILE A 38 -16.30 -11.15 -17.34
CA ILE A 38 -17.26 -10.44 -16.49
C ILE A 38 -18.03 -9.45 -17.37
N ASN A 39 -19.31 -9.66 -17.53
CA ASN A 39 -20.17 -8.73 -18.25
C ASN A 39 -20.37 -7.45 -17.43
N ILE A 40 -20.56 -6.33 -18.11
CA ILE A 40 -20.76 -5.03 -17.46
C ILE A 40 -21.98 -5.01 -16.51
N THR A 41 -23.03 -5.73 -16.85
CA THR A 41 -24.22 -5.87 -15.99
C THR A 41 -23.91 -6.68 -14.73
N ALA A 42 -23.12 -7.76 -14.85
CA ALA A 42 -22.70 -8.58 -13.73
C ALA A 42 -21.71 -7.84 -12.82
N LEU A 43 -20.92 -6.92 -13.37
CA LEU A 43 -19.91 -6.16 -12.63
C LEU A 43 -20.49 -5.41 -11.42
N PHE A 44 -21.72 -4.90 -11.56
CA PHE A 44 -22.38 -4.10 -10.52
C PHE A 44 -23.35 -4.91 -9.66
N ASP A 45 -23.45 -6.22 -9.91
CA ASP A 45 -24.22 -7.15 -9.07
C ASP A 45 -23.31 -7.77 -8.00
N ASP A 46 -23.52 -7.38 -6.76
CA ASP A 46 -22.74 -7.86 -5.61
C ASP A 46 -22.95 -9.35 -5.31
N ASN A 47 -23.89 -10.03 -5.98
CA ASN A 47 -24.04 -11.49 -5.93
C ASN A 47 -23.14 -12.20 -6.93
N GLN A 48 -22.74 -11.53 -8.01
CA GLN A 48 -21.92 -12.09 -9.08
C GLN A 48 -20.47 -11.67 -9.03
N VAL A 49 -20.18 -10.44 -8.59
CA VAL A 49 -18.82 -9.87 -8.59
C VAL A 49 -18.50 -9.13 -7.31
N ASP A 50 -17.47 -9.59 -6.62
CA ASP A 50 -16.94 -8.96 -5.41
C ASP A 50 -15.74 -8.05 -5.71
N PHE A 51 -15.51 -7.05 -4.83
CA PHE A 51 -14.18 -6.55 -4.59
C PHE A 51 -13.37 -7.59 -3.83
N GLU A 52 -12.25 -7.96 -4.37
CA GLU A 52 -11.38 -8.96 -3.79
C GLU A 52 -10.04 -8.31 -3.39
N HIS A 53 -9.54 -8.63 -2.18
CA HIS A 53 -8.22 -8.22 -1.72
C HIS A 53 -7.21 -9.30 -2.09
N THR A 54 -6.31 -9.00 -3.01
CA THR A 54 -5.28 -9.94 -3.50
C THR A 54 -4.44 -10.49 -2.37
N ILE A 55 -3.93 -9.62 -1.50
CA ILE A 55 -3.46 -10.00 -0.18
C ILE A 55 -4.60 -9.76 0.82
N PRO A 56 -5.09 -10.78 1.51
CA PRO A 56 -6.25 -10.67 2.39
C PRO A 56 -6.14 -9.51 3.38
N ARG A 57 -7.23 -8.79 3.58
CA ARG A 57 -7.29 -7.64 4.49
C ARG A 57 -6.89 -8.00 5.92
N SER A 58 -7.24 -9.19 6.37
CA SER A 58 -6.87 -9.72 7.70
C SER A 58 -5.36 -9.80 7.93
N ILE A 59 -4.57 -9.85 6.85
CA ILE A 59 -3.11 -10.00 6.91
C ILE A 59 -2.42 -8.69 6.57
N SER A 60 -2.88 -7.98 5.50
CA SER A 60 -2.22 -6.79 4.96
C SER A 60 -2.77 -5.48 5.50
N PHE A 61 -4.04 -5.44 5.92
CA PHE A 61 -4.80 -4.21 6.22
C PHE A 61 -4.82 -3.20 5.05
N ASP A 62 -4.40 -3.61 3.86
CA ASP A 62 -4.29 -2.76 2.67
C ASP A 62 -5.60 -2.74 1.89
N ASN A 63 -6.27 -1.58 1.89
CA ASN A 63 -7.49 -1.30 1.12
C ASN A 63 -7.20 -0.46 -0.15
N SER A 64 -5.93 -0.30 -0.54
CA SER A 64 -5.60 0.44 -1.75
C SER A 64 -6.09 -0.28 -3.01
N LEU A 65 -6.38 0.49 -4.06
CA LEU A 65 -6.77 -0.08 -5.36
C LEU A 65 -5.71 -1.02 -5.95
N ALA A 66 -4.44 -0.85 -5.57
CA ALA A 66 -3.35 -1.74 -5.99
C ALA A 66 -3.49 -3.16 -5.39
N ASN A 67 -4.11 -3.28 -4.21
CA ASN A 67 -4.41 -4.58 -3.58
C ASN A 67 -5.82 -5.09 -3.91
N LEU A 68 -6.58 -4.39 -4.76
CA LEU A 68 -7.95 -4.76 -5.11
C LEU A 68 -8.05 -5.25 -6.55
N THR A 69 -8.93 -6.24 -6.74
CA THR A 69 -9.40 -6.72 -8.04
C THR A 69 -10.92 -6.89 -8.01
N VAL A 70 -11.53 -7.10 -9.18
CA VAL A 70 -12.90 -7.62 -9.28
C VAL A 70 -12.84 -9.12 -9.55
N CYS A 71 -13.58 -9.88 -8.78
CA CYS A 71 -13.54 -11.34 -8.79
C CYS A 71 -14.94 -11.94 -8.87
N ASP A 72 -15.06 -13.11 -9.51
CA ASP A 72 -16.25 -13.96 -9.41
C ASP A 72 -16.56 -14.20 -7.92
N ALA A 73 -17.75 -13.80 -7.49
CA ALA A 73 -18.14 -13.82 -6.08
C ALA A 73 -18.13 -15.23 -5.48
N HIS A 74 -18.55 -16.23 -6.26
CA HIS A 74 -18.52 -17.62 -5.81
C HIS A 74 -17.08 -18.08 -5.58
N PHE A 75 -16.17 -17.86 -6.53
CA PHE A 75 -14.77 -18.22 -6.38
C PHE A 75 -14.13 -17.50 -5.19
N ASN A 76 -14.37 -16.20 -5.04
CA ASN A 76 -13.84 -15.41 -3.94
C ASN A 76 -14.25 -15.95 -2.58
N ARG A 77 -15.56 -16.25 -2.42
CA ARG A 77 -16.15 -16.66 -1.14
C ARG A 77 -15.90 -18.13 -0.77
N THR A 78 -15.76 -19.01 -1.76
CA THR A 78 -15.66 -20.47 -1.53
C THR A 78 -14.25 -21.03 -1.70
N VAL A 79 -13.50 -20.55 -2.68
CA VAL A 79 -12.17 -21.08 -3.05
C VAL A 79 -11.06 -20.19 -2.51
N LYS A 80 -10.99 -18.92 -2.91
CA LYS A 80 -9.89 -18.03 -2.53
C LYS A 80 -9.90 -17.70 -1.03
N LYS A 81 -11.03 -17.28 -0.49
CA LYS A 81 -11.16 -16.92 0.93
C LYS A 81 -10.00 -16.02 1.40
N ASN A 82 -9.24 -16.48 2.39
CA ASN A 82 -8.09 -15.78 2.97
C ASN A 82 -6.73 -16.23 2.39
N GLN A 83 -6.73 -16.94 1.26
CA GLN A 83 -5.50 -17.37 0.60
C GLN A 83 -4.92 -16.24 -0.25
N ILE A 84 -3.60 -16.19 -0.34
CA ILE A 84 -2.90 -15.36 -1.34
C ILE A 84 -2.86 -16.12 -2.67
N PRO A 85 -2.67 -15.42 -3.83
CA PRO A 85 -2.67 -16.07 -5.13
C PRO A 85 -1.72 -17.27 -5.24
N ALA A 86 -0.53 -17.18 -4.66
CA ALA A 86 0.48 -18.25 -4.68
C ALA A 86 0.07 -19.54 -3.94
N GLN A 87 -0.99 -19.51 -3.16
CA GLN A 87 -1.53 -20.69 -2.44
C GLN A 87 -2.65 -21.38 -3.21
N LEU A 88 -3.08 -20.82 -4.35
CA LEU A 88 -4.15 -21.36 -5.17
C LEU A 88 -3.60 -22.41 -6.15
N GLN A 89 -4.37 -23.47 -6.41
CA GLN A 89 -3.97 -24.55 -7.31
C GLN A 89 -3.74 -24.08 -8.75
N ASN A 90 -4.45 -23.04 -9.19
CA ASN A 90 -4.35 -22.47 -10.54
C ASN A 90 -3.41 -21.26 -10.61
N TYR A 91 -2.39 -21.21 -9.74
CA TYR A 91 -1.47 -20.06 -9.66
C TYR A 91 -0.76 -19.75 -10.98
N ASP A 92 -0.31 -20.76 -11.71
CA ASP A 92 0.39 -20.57 -12.99
C ASP A 92 -0.51 -19.91 -14.04
N GLU A 93 -1.78 -20.25 -14.06
CA GLU A 93 -2.76 -19.60 -14.94
C GLU A 93 -2.97 -18.14 -14.54
N ILE A 94 -3.02 -17.84 -13.23
CA ILE A 94 -3.11 -16.48 -12.71
C ILE A 94 -1.90 -15.67 -13.14
N LEU A 95 -0.69 -16.23 -13.03
CA LEU A 95 0.54 -15.58 -13.51
C LEU A 95 0.50 -15.30 -15.02
N GLY A 96 -0.03 -16.24 -15.81
CA GLY A 96 -0.26 -16.01 -17.24
C GLY A 96 -1.20 -14.82 -17.50
N ARG A 97 -2.27 -14.69 -16.73
CA ARG A 97 -3.27 -13.62 -16.91
C ARG A 97 -2.77 -12.24 -16.48
N ILE A 98 -1.81 -12.14 -15.57
CA ILE A 98 -1.21 -10.86 -15.17
C ILE A 98 0.01 -10.44 -16.02
N GLN A 99 0.41 -11.23 -17.02
CA GLN A 99 1.52 -10.87 -17.94
C GLN A 99 1.38 -9.47 -18.58
N PRO A 100 0.17 -8.99 -18.96
CA PRO A 100 0.00 -7.62 -19.45
C PRO A 100 0.40 -6.56 -18.42
N TRP A 101 0.20 -6.81 -17.11
CA TRP A 101 0.58 -5.90 -16.04
C TRP A 101 2.10 -5.88 -15.84
N ILE A 102 2.75 -7.04 -15.95
CA ILE A 102 4.21 -7.16 -15.86
C ILE A 102 4.85 -6.38 -17.02
N LYS A 103 4.36 -6.55 -18.25
CA LYS A 103 4.81 -5.77 -19.42
C LYS A 103 4.55 -4.27 -19.24
N LYS A 104 3.42 -3.90 -18.61
CA LYS A 104 3.13 -2.49 -18.30
C LYS A 104 4.19 -1.91 -17.35
N VAL A 105 4.61 -2.64 -16.32
CA VAL A 105 5.69 -2.24 -15.40
C VAL A 105 7.00 -2.03 -16.14
N GLU A 106 7.37 -2.93 -17.07
CA GLU A 106 8.57 -2.78 -17.89
C GLU A 106 8.51 -1.53 -18.78
N THR A 107 7.37 -1.28 -19.43
CA THR A 107 7.14 -0.09 -20.26
C THR A 107 7.27 1.19 -19.43
N LEU A 108 6.71 1.21 -18.22
CA LEU A 108 6.77 2.36 -17.32
C LEU A 108 8.21 2.64 -16.87
N ASN A 109 8.99 1.62 -16.56
CA ASN A 109 10.42 1.76 -16.26
C ASN A 109 11.19 2.39 -17.43
N ASN A 110 10.95 1.93 -18.66
CA ASN A 110 11.58 2.48 -19.87
C ASN A 110 11.23 3.96 -20.06
N ASN A 111 9.96 4.34 -19.84
CA ASN A 111 9.53 5.74 -19.92
C ASN A 111 10.20 6.61 -18.86
N ILE A 112 10.38 6.12 -17.64
CA ILE A 112 11.08 6.83 -16.56
C ILE A 112 12.55 7.07 -16.94
N GLU A 113 13.26 6.05 -17.44
CA GLU A 113 14.64 6.20 -17.87
C GLU A 113 14.75 7.14 -19.08
N TYR A 114 13.81 7.10 -20.01
CA TYR A 114 13.75 8.08 -21.10
C TYR A 114 13.66 9.53 -20.58
N TRP A 115 12.69 9.83 -19.70
CA TRP A 115 12.53 11.17 -19.15
C TRP A 115 13.68 11.60 -18.26
N LYS A 116 14.32 10.68 -17.56
CA LYS A 116 15.54 10.90 -16.79
C LYS A 116 16.71 11.31 -17.71
N ALA A 117 16.87 10.63 -18.84
CA ALA A 117 17.86 11.00 -19.84
C ALA A 117 17.56 12.37 -20.49
N GLN A 118 16.29 12.64 -20.83
CA GLN A 118 15.88 13.94 -21.36
C GLN A 118 16.14 15.09 -20.38
N SER A 119 15.90 14.89 -19.08
CA SER A 119 16.17 15.91 -18.07
C SER A 119 17.67 16.25 -17.93
N LYS A 120 18.55 15.24 -18.16
CA LYS A 120 20.02 15.45 -18.17
C LYS A 120 20.51 16.21 -19.40
N ARG A 121 19.81 16.06 -20.54
CA ARG A 121 20.17 16.71 -21.81
C ARG A 121 19.56 18.10 -21.96
N ALA A 122 18.60 18.47 -21.11
CA ALA A 122 17.94 19.77 -21.20
C ALA A 122 18.90 20.91 -20.88
N GLN A 123 18.99 21.88 -21.78
CA GLN A 123 19.88 23.04 -21.68
C GLN A 123 19.26 24.16 -20.84
N ASP A 124 17.94 24.29 -20.84
CA ASP A 124 17.25 25.30 -20.06
C ASP A 124 16.46 24.69 -18.88
N LYS A 125 16.20 25.54 -17.88
CA LYS A 125 15.51 25.15 -16.64
C LYS A 125 14.06 24.72 -16.90
N THR A 126 13.35 25.43 -17.78
CA THR A 126 11.93 25.15 -18.06
C THR A 126 11.75 23.76 -18.65
N ARG A 127 12.60 23.41 -19.64
CA ARG A 127 12.61 22.08 -20.24
C ARG A 127 12.99 20.99 -19.24
N LYS A 128 14.00 21.26 -18.39
CA LYS A 128 14.42 20.34 -17.35
C LYS A 128 13.28 20.07 -16.35
N ASP A 129 12.62 21.11 -15.87
CA ASP A 129 11.51 21.00 -14.93
C ASP A 129 10.31 20.25 -15.54
N TYR A 130 10.05 20.45 -16.84
CA TYR A 130 9.04 19.68 -17.58
C TYR A 130 9.39 18.18 -17.60
N CYS A 131 10.62 17.82 -17.95
CA CYS A 131 11.06 16.42 -17.99
C CYS A 131 10.98 15.76 -16.60
N ILE A 132 11.34 16.50 -15.55
CA ILE A 132 11.23 16.02 -14.16
C ILE A 132 9.77 15.75 -13.79
N ARG A 133 8.84 16.67 -14.15
CA ARG A 133 7.40 16.48 -13.90
C ARG A 133 6.86 15.24 -14.63
N GLN A 134 7.22 15.07 -15.91
CA GLN A 134 6.82 13.89 -16.69
C GLN A 134 7.34 12.60 -16.02
N ARG A 135 8.60 12.58 -15.61
CA ARG A 135 9.16 11.43 -14.87
C ARG A 135 8.36 11.11 -13.60
N HIS A 136 8.03 12.09 -12.78
CA HIS A 136 7.25 11.87 -11.56
C HIS A 136 5.85 11.31 -11.82
N LEU A 137 5.19 11.71 -12.92
CA LEU A 137 3.91 11.13 -13.30
C LEU A 137 4.03 9.64 -13.62
N TRP A 138 5.07 9.25 -14.36
CA TRP A 138 5.35 7.84 -14.66
C TRP A 138 5.77 7.05 -13.41
N GLU A 139 6.51 7.65 -12.48
CA GLU A 139 6.88 7.04 -11.20
C GLU A 139 5.63 6.75 -10.33
N LEU A 140 4.62 7.63 -10.32
CA LEU A 140 3.36 7.39 -9.62
C LEU A 140 2.59 6.21 -10.22
N GLU A 141 2.52 6.14 -11.54
CA GLU A 141 1.85 5.02 -12.22
C GLU A 141 2.62 3.71 -12.01
N LEU A 142 3.96 3.76 -12.06
CA LEU A 142 4.82 2.62 -11.79
C LEU A 142 4.61 2.07 -10.37
N ASP A 143 4.56 2.92 -9.35
CA ASP A 143 4.32 2.50 -7.96
C ASP A 143 3.00 1.72 -7.82
N TYR A 144 1.95 2.18 -8.49
CA TYR A 144 0.66 1.49 -8.52
C TYR A 144 0.77 0.08 -9.12
N TRP A 145 1.32 -0.03 -10.33
CA TRP A 145 1.41 -1.30 -11.05
C TRP A 145 2.40 -2.28 -10.41
N GLN A 146 3.53 -1.77 -9.89
CA GLN A 146 4.49 -2.60 -9.16
C GLN A 146 3.85 -3.21 -7.90
N LYS A 147 3.10 -2.43 -7.13
CA LYS A 147 2.37 -2.93 -5.96
C LYS A 147 1.35 -3.99 -6.36
N LYS A 148 0.60 -3.74 -7.44
CA LYS A 148 -0.41 -4.68 -7.95
C LYS A 148 0.22 -6.01 -8.39
N VAL A 149 1.27 -5.98 -9.20
CA VAL A 149 2.01 -7.18 -9.62
C VAL A 149 2.62 -7.88 -8.41
N LYS A 150 3.25 -7.14 -7.50
CA LYS A 150 3.85 -7.69 -6.28
C LYS A 150 2.82 -8.43 -5.41
N ALA A 151 1.59 -7.92 -5.28
CA ALA A 151 0.55 -8.61 -4.53
C ALA A 151 0.23 -10.00 -5.10
N PHE A 152 0.25 -10.15 -6.44
CA PHE A 152 0.02 -11.43 -7.11
C PHE A 152 1.23 -12.38 -7.10
N THR A 153 2.45 -11.84 -7.09
CA THR A 153 3.69 -12.64 -7.12
C THR A 153 4.26 -12.97 -5.75
N THR A 154 3.65 -12.45 -4.68
CA THR A 154 4.06 -12.74 -3.30
C THR A 154 3.78 -14.20 -2.95
N LYS A 155 4.82 -14.93 -2.58
CA LYS A 155 4.73 -16.35 -2.18
C LYS A 155 4.47 -16.52 -0.68
N GLU A 156 4.98 -15.60 0.13
CA GLU A 156 4.82 -15.62 1.58
C GLU A 156 4.52 -14.21 2.08
N VAL A 157 3.53 -14.11 2.96
CA VAL A 157 3.21 -12.85 3.62
C VAL A 157 4.06 -12.73 4.88
N THR A 158 5.23 -12.13 4.73
CA THR A 158 6.09 -11.81 5.87
C THR A 158 5.49 -10.67 6.69
N SER A 159 5.94 -10.50 7.94
CA SER A 159 5.51 -9.40 8.83
C SER A 159 5.66 -8.00 8.24
N GLY A 160 6.42 -7.85 7.16
CA GLY A 160 6.57 -6.61 6.38
C GLY A 160 5.32 -6.18 5.60
N PHE A 161 4.38 -7.09 5.30
CA PHE A 161 3.08 -6.74 4.70
C PHE A 161 2.10 -6.10 5.69
N ARG A 162 2.33 -6.23 6.98
CA ARG A 162 1.63 -5.44 8.01
C ARG A 162 1.95 -3.94 7.94
N ASN A 163 2.69 -3.54 6.94
CA ASN A 163 3.22 -2.18 6.74
C ASN A 163 2.23 -1.17 6.14
N SER A 164 0.97 -1.53 5.86
CA SER A 164 -0.04 -0.48 5.60
C SER A 164 -0.31 0.35 6.86
N GLN A 165 -0.22 -0.26 8.05
CA GLN A 165 -0.17 0.47 9.31
C GLN A 165 1.04 1.41 9.40
N LEU A 166 2.17 1.07 8.77
CA LEU A 166 3.33 1.97 8.67
C LEU A 166 3.08 3.13 7.69
N ASN A 167 2.31 2.95 6.63
CA ASN A 167 1.94 4.06 5.75
C ASN A 167 1.00 5.04 6.47
N ASP A 168 -0.02 4.55 7.17
CA ASP A 168 -0.90 5.39 7.96
C ASP A 168 -0.13 6.09 9.09
N THR A 169 0.73 5.36 9.80
CA THR A 169 1.60 5.93 10.83
C THR A 169 2.55 6.97 10.24
N ARG A 170 3.12 6.74 9.06
CA ARG A 170 3.98 7.73 8.38
C ARG A 170 3.21 8.99 7.98
N ILE A 171 2.00 8.85 7.48
CA ILE A 171 1.13 9.99 7.13
C ILE A 171 0.78 10.77 8.39
N ILE A 172 0.29 10.08 9.43
CA ILE A 172 -0.06 10.70 10.72
C ILE A 172 1.17 11.41 11.33
N THR A 173 2.32 10.75 11.32
CA THR A 173 3.58 11.33 11.84
C THR A 173 3.98 12.57 11.06
N LYS A 174 3.84 12.58 9.74
CA LYS A 174 4.14 13.75 8.90
C LYS A 174 3.22 14.93 9.22
N TYR A 175 1.92 14.68 9.35
CA TYR A 175 0.97 15.73 9.73
C TYR A 175 1.23 16.24 11.16
N ALA A 176 1.43 15.33 12.11
CA ALA A 176 1.76 15.68 13.50
C ALA A 176 3.06 16.51 13.58
N TYR A 177 4.10 16.13 12.82
CA TYR A 177 5.34 16.88 12.73
C TYR A 177 5.11 18.33 12.28
N HIS A 178 4.39 18.52 11.15
CA HIS A 178 4.12 19.86 10.64
C HIS A 178 3.23 20.68 11.61
N TYR A 179 2.23 20.06 12.21
CA TYR A 179 1.37 20.71 13.21
C TYR A 179 2.18 21.13 14.45
N LEU A 180 2.98 20.23 15.01
CA LEU A 180 3.79 20.52 16.19
C LEU A 180 4.87 21.59 15.91
N LYS A 181 5.39 21.64 14.70
CA LYS A 181 6.35 22.68 14.28
C LYS A 181 5.75 24.09 14.25
N THR A 182 4.44 24.24 14.22
CA THR A 182 3.80 25.57 14.34
C THR A 182 3.85 26.12 15.78
N VAL A 183 4.05 25.23 16.78
CA VAL A 183 4.05 25.58 18.20
C VAL A 183 5.44 25.43 18.83
N PHE A 184 6.20 24.42 18.39
CA PHE A 184 7.50 24.10 18.98
C PHE A 184 8.65 24.37 18.00
N ASN A 185 9.70 25.04 18.47
CA ASN A 185 10.88 25.33 17.65
C ASN A 185 11.63 24.07 17.23
N LYS A 186 11.65 23.05 18.08
CA LYS A 186 12.34 21.78 17.84
C LYS A 186 11.34 20.63 17.93
N VAL A 187 11.17 19.90 16.83
CA VAL A 187 10.37 18.69 16.76
C VAL A 187 11.22 17.64 16.05
N GLU A 188 11.35 16.48 16.64
CA GLU A 188 12.10 15.34 16.09
C GLU A 188 11.16 14.15 15.87
N VAL A 189 11.43 13.36 14.83
CA VAL A 189 10.72 12.13 14.52
C VAL A 189 11.69 10.98 14.65
N GLN A 190 11.32 9.95 15.41
CA GLN A 190 12.14 8.76 15.59
C GLN A 190 11.56 7.56 14.81
N ASN A 191 12.44 6.70 14.32
CA ASN A 191 12.04 5.44 13.73
C ASN A 191 11.60 4.46 14.84
N GLY A 192 10.50 3.75 14.64
CA GLY A 192 9.99 2.76 15.60
C GLY A 192 10.98 1.64 15.95
N ARG A 193 11.99 1.39 15.10
CA ARG A 193 13.09 0.49 15.39
C ARG A 193 13.90 0.98 16.61
N TYR A 194 14.28 2.25 16.64
CA TYR A 194 15.02 2.82 17.78
C TYR A 194 14.24 2.72 19.09
N THR A 195 12.91 2.94 19.06
CA THR A 195 12.06 2.75 20.24
C THR A 195 12.10 1.30 20.72
N ALA A 196 12.11 0.32 19.78
CA ALA A 196 12.21 -1.09 20.13
C ALA A 196 13.57 -1.45 20.73
N ASP A 197 14.65 -0.96 20.14
CA ASP A 197 16.02 -1.21 20.62
C ASP A 197 16.24 -0.58 22.00
N PHE A 198 15.77 0.64 22.22
CA PHE A 198 15.84 1.31 23.52
C PHE A 198 14.99 0.64 24.61
N ARG A 199 13.84 0.05 24.29
CA ARG A 199 13.07 -0.76 25.27
C ARG A 199 13.91 -1.93 25.80
N LYS A 200 14.66 -2.60 24.91
CA LYS A 200 15.52 -3.72 25.26
C LYS A 200 16.72 -3.24 26.07
N MET A 201 17.40 -2.20 25.60
CA MET A 201 18.56 -1.61 26.28
C MET A 201 18.22 -1.09 27.69
N LEU A 202 17.02 -0.55 27.90
CA LEU A 202 16.55 -0.08 29.19
C LEU A 202 15.99 -1.21 30.08
N GLY A 203 16.03 -2.46 29.63
CA GLY A 203 15.50 -3.60 30.39
C GLY A 203 13.96 -3.64 30.53
N ILE A 204 13.26 -2.80 29.81
CA ILE A 204 11.78 -2.73 29.83
C ILE A 204 11.17 -3.93 29.09
N GLN A 205 11.91 -4.48 28.15
CA GLN A 205 11.53 -5.65 27.35
C GLN A 205 12.73 -6.57 27.21
N SER A 206 12.54 -7.89 27.41
CA SER A 206 13.59 -8.87 27.19
C SER A 206 14.02 -8.92 25.72
N ILE A 207 15.28 -9.31 25.47
CA ILE A 207 15.87 -9.33 24.11
C ILE A 207 15.06 -10.24 23.18
N ASP A 208 14.59 -11.39 23.70
CA ASP A 208 13.84 -12.39 22.94
C ASP A 208 12.32 -12.20 22.99
N GLU A 209 11.83 -11.27 23.80
CA GLU A 209 10.41 -11.02 23.97
C GLU A 209 9.83 -10.25 22.80
N LYS A 210 8.69 -10.72 22.26
CA LYS A 210 7.89 -9.96 21.29
C LYS A 210 6.97 -8.98 22.01
N LYS A 211 6.83 -7.77 21.46
CA LYS A 211 5.92 -6.75 21.97
C LYS A 211 4.50 -7.30 22.09
N ASN A 212 3.96 -7.34 23.32
CA ASN A 212 2.55 -7.63 23.54
C ASN A 212 1.70 -6.42 23.12
N ARG A 213 0.72 -6.65 22.23
CA ARG A 213 -0.17 -5.63 21.69
C ARG A 213 -1.60 -5.71 22.22
N ASP A 214 -1.89 -6.66 23.13
CA ASP A 214 -3.23 -6.88 23.65
C ASP A 214 -3.65 -5.81 24.67
N LYS A 215 -2.67 -5.08 25.23
CA LYS A 215 -2.90 -4.01 26.20
C LYS A 215 -2.43 -2.66 25.64
N HIS A 216 -3.22 -1.61 25.82
CA HIS A 216 -2.86 -0.24 25.40
C HIS A 216 -1.66 0.35 26.16
N SER A 217 -1.23 -0.25 27.26
CA SER A 217 -0.04 0.15 28.04
C SER A 217 1.24 0.24 27.20
N HIS A 218 1.35 -0.52 26.11
CA HIS A 218 2.51 -0.45 25.22
C HIS A 218 2.69 0.93 24.57
N HIS A 219 1.61 1.71 24.36
CA HIS A 219 1.73 3.07 23.84
C HIS A 219 2.34 4.02 24.87
N ALA A 220 1.98 3.87 26.15
CA ALA A 220 2.56 4.67 27.23
C ALA A 220 4.06 4.34 27.40
N ILE A 221 4.42 3.05 27.35
CA ILE A 221 5.82 2.60 27.38
C ILE A 221 6.61 3.21 26.21
N ASP A 222 6.09 3.10 24.98
CA ASP A 222 6.74 3.68 23.80
C ASP A 222 6.91 5.20 23.93
N ALA A 223 5.91 5.92 24.44
CA ALA A 223 5.98 7.35 24.67
C ALA A 223 7.07 7.71 25.71
N THR A 224 7.14 6.95 26.80
CA THR A 224 8.18 7.14 27.84
C THR A 224 9.58 6.87 27.25
N VAL A 225 9.74 5.78 26.51
CA VAL A 225 11.04 5.45 25.88
C VAL A 225 11.46 6.53 24.89
N LEU A 226 10.53 7.09 24.11
CA LEU A 226 10.83 8.19 23.17
C LEU A 226 11.42 9.41 23.85
N THR A 227 11.01 9.74 25.10
CA THR A 227 11.59 10.87 25.85
C THR A 227 13.03 10.62 26.30
N MET A 228 13.44 9.35 26.36
CA MET A 228 14.78 8.94 26.79
C MET A 228 15.76 8.79 25.62
N ILE A 229 15.30 8.78 24.38
CA ILE A 229 16.16 8.64 23.20
C ILE A 229 16.94 9.94 23.01
N PRO A 230 18.29 9.92 23.08
CA PRO A 230 19.09 11.10 22.90
C PRO A 230 19.18 11.53 21.43
N VAL A 231 19.84 12.66 21.16
CA VAL A 231 20.14 13.14 19.80
C VAL A 231 20.88 12.07 18.98
N ALA A 232 20.69 12.10 17.65
CA ALA A 232 21.09 11.03 16.74
C ALA A 232 22.54 10.50 16.98
N ALA A 233 23.51 11.37 17.05
CA ALA A 233 24.92 10.97 17.24
C ALA A 233 25.18 10.18 18.54
N LYS A 234 24.52 10.61 19.63
CA LYS A 234 24.64 9.92 20.94
C LYS A 234 23.82 8.61 20.93
N ARG A 235 22.64 8.63 20.31
CA ARG A 235 21.79 7.46 20.13
C ARG A 235 22.53 6.34 19.39
N ASP A 236 23.12 6.67 18.23
CA ASP A 236 23.76 5.69 17.37
C ASP A 236 24.97 5.06 18.10
N ARG A 237 25.79 5.87 18.81
CA ARG A 237 26.88 5.37 19.64
C ARG A 237 26.42 4.47 20.79
N MET A 238 25.27 4.77 21.41
CA MET A 238 24.72 3.91 22.48
C MET A 238 24.25 2.57 21.92
N LEU A 239 23.66 2.55 20.71
CA LEU A 239 23.20 1.33 20.07
C LEU A 239 24.35 0.48 19.50
N GLU A 240 25.50 1.08 19.18
CA GLU A 240 26.72 0.34 18.80
C GLU A 240 27.36 -0.40 19.98
N LEU A 241 27.12 0.06 21.20
CA LEU A 241 27.65 -0.52 22.44
C LEU A 241 26.71 -1.58 23.06
N PHE A 242 25.48 -1.68 22.58
CA PHE A 242 24.45 -2.62 23.03
C PHE A 242 24.38 -3.86 22.13
#